data_0a52d7cb85048bc6cee07fe024acca09
#
_entry.id   0a52d7cb85048bc6cee07fe024acca09
#
_cell.length_a   1.000
_cell.length_b   1.000
_cell.length_c   1.000
_cell.angle_alpha   90.00
_cell.angle_beta   90.00
_cell.angle_gamma   90.00
#
_symmetry.space_group_name_H-M   'P 1'
#
loop_
_entity.id
_entity.type
_entity.pdbx_description
1 polymer ?
#
loop_
_entity_poly.entity_id
_entity_poly.type
_entity_poly.pdbx_seq_one_letter_code
_entity_poly.pdbx_strand_id
1 'polypeptide(L)'
;VQGSALKALEDPKSEWGDKILELMKAVDEWVPDPVRETDKPFLMPVEDVFTITGRGTVATGRVERGTLHLNDEVEIIGIHEDVRKSVVTGIEMFRKLLDEAQAGDNIGALLRGVQRTEIERGQCLCKPGSVKCHNKFTAQVYVLTKDEGGRHTPFFNNYRPQFYFRTTDVTG
;
A
#
# COMPACT_ATOMS: atom_id res chain seq x y z
N VAL A 1 22.42 -13.36 -11.85
CA VAL A 1 22.55 -14.71 -11.27
C VAL A 1 21.65 -15.67 -12.04
N GLN A 2 22.17 -16.85 -12.42
CA GLN A 2 21.40 -17.91 -13.06
C GLN A 2 21.37 -19.12 -12.12
N GLY A 3 20.21 -19.78 -11.99
CA GLY A 3 20.05 -20.91 -11.09
C GLY A 3 18.73 -21.64 -11.28
N SER A 4 18.52 -22.70 -10.52
CA SER A 4 17.29 -23.47 -10.47
C SER A 4 16.80 -23.58 -9.03
N ALA A 5 15.74 -22.87 -8.69
CA ALA A 5 15.13 -22.93 -7.36
C ALA A 5 14.60 -24.33 -7.03
N LEU A 6 14.06 -25.06 -8.03
CA LEU A 6 13.58 -26.43 -7.83
C LEU A 6 14.72 -27.36 -7.40
N LYS A 7 15.83 -27.36 -8.13
CA LYS A 7 16.98 -28.20 -7.79
C LYS A 7 17.63 -27.81 -6.46
N ALA A 8 17.63 -26.51 -6.12
CA ALA A 8 18.08 -26.04 -4.82
C ALA A 8 17.17 -26.53 -3.68
N LEU A 9 15.86 -26.65 -3.92
CA LEU A 9 14.91 -27.18 -2.95
C LEU A 9 15.08 -28.70 -2.75
N GLU A 10 15.35 -29.43 -3.83
CA GLU A 10 15.61 -30.90 -3.80
C GLU A 10 16.90 -31.24 -3.07
N ASP A 11 17.96 -30.47 -3.31
CA ASP A 11 19.26 -30.57 -2.61
C ASP A 11 19.83 -29.17 -2.29
N PRO A 12 19.56 -28.64 -1.08
CA PRO A 12 20.08 -27.35 -0.65
C PRO A 12 21.60 -27.24 -0.55
N LYS A 13 22.31 -28.36 -0.51
CA LYS A 13 23.79 -28.39 -0.45
C LYS A 13 24.46 -28.52 -1.83
N SER A 14 23.68 -28.56 -2.89
CA SER A 14 24.17 -28.60 -4.27
C SER A 14 24.65 -27.22 -4.74
N GLU A 15 25.31 -27.18 -5.90
CA GLU A 15 25.65 -25.92 -6.59
C GLU A 15 24.46 -24.96 -6.77
N TRP A 16 23.25 -25.52 -6.85
CA TRP A 16 22.02 -24.73 -6.98
C TRP A 16 21.64 -24.01 -5.69
N GLY A 17 21.94 -24.60 -4.52
CA GLY A 17 21.83 -23.93 -3.24
C GLY A 17 22.80 -22.73 -3.13
N ASP A 18 24.03 -22.91 -3.58
CA ASP A 18 25.02 -21.81 -3.64
C ASP A 18 24.55 -20.68 -4.56
N LYS A 19 23.85 -20.99 -5.68
CA LYS A 19 23.27 -19.99 -6.56
C LYS A 19 22.12 -19.20 -5.93
N ILE A 20 21.39 -19.78 -5.00
CA ILE A 20 20.39 -19.04 -4.22
C ILE A 20 21.09 -18.05 -3.26
N LEU A 21 22.17 -18.48 -2.60
CA LEU A 21 22.93 -17.57 -1.73
C LEU A 21 23.61 -16.43 -2.52
N GLU A 22 24.12 -16.73 -3.72
CA GLU A 22 24.66 -15.72 -4.63
C GLU A 22 23.58 -14.70 -5.04
N LEU A 23 22.35 -15.16 -5.31
CA LEU A 23 21.21 -14.27 -5.59
C LEU A 23 20.90 -13.36 -4.39
N MET A 24 20.84 -13.92 -3.18
CA MET A 24 20.58 -13.12 -1.97
C MET A 24 21.67 -12.06 -1.76
N LYS A 25 22.93 -12.43 -1.94
CA LYS A 25 24.04 -11.47 -1.87
C LYS A 25 23.92 -10.37 -2.93
N ALA A 26 23.53 -10.71 -4.16
CA ALA A 26 23.31 -9.73 -5.21
C ALA A 26 22.15 -8.78 -4.87
N VAL A 27 21.08 -9.28 -4.24
CA VAL A 27 19.97 -8.45 -3.75
C VAL A 27 20.47 -7.45 -2.71
N ASP A 28 21.24 -7.92 -1.72
CA ASP A 28 21.77 -7.06 -0.65
C ASP A 28 22.72 -5.96 -1.19
N GLU A 29 23.47 -6.26 -2.25
CA GLU A 29 24.42 -5.31 -2.85
C GLU A 29 23.74 -4.29 -3.80
N TRP A 30 22.66 -4.70 -4.50
CA TRP A 30 22.04 -3.91 -5.56
C TRP A 30 20.79 -3.15 -5.15
N VAL A 31 20.07 -3.62 -4.14
CA VAL A 31 18.84 -2.99 -3.68
C VAL A 31 19.18 -2.00 -2.56
N PRO A 32 19.05 -0.68 -2.79
CA PRO A 32 19.32 0.30 -1.75
C PRO A 32 18.24 0.23 -0.67
N ASP A 33 18.62 0.54 0.56
CA ASP A 33 17.66 0.72 1.64
C ASP A 33 16.67 1.84 1.29
N PRO A 34 15.36 1.60 1.43
CA PRO A 34 14.36 2.61 1.12
C PRO A 34 14.42 3.78 2.10
N VAL A 35 14.34 5.00 1.57
CA VAL A 35 14.16 6.19 2.41
C VAL A 35 12.75 6.19 2.96
N ARG A 36 12.60 6.03 4.27
CA ARG A 36 11.31 6.03 4.97
C ARG A 36 10.99 7.43 5.46
N GLU A 37 9.90 8.02 4.97
CA GLU A 37 9.44 9.35 5.36
C GLU A 37 8.65 9.31 6.67
N THR A 38 9.31 8.99 7.78
CA THR A 38 8.70 8.81 9.10
C THR A 38 8.35 10.12 9.81
N ASP A 39 8.98 11.21 9.43
CA ASP A 39 8.80 12.57 9.97
C ASP A 39 7.57 13.29 9.42
N LYS A 40 6.96 12.77 8.34
CA LYS A 40 5.74 13.31 7.76
C LYS A 40 4.48 12.85 8.51
N PRO A 41 3.36 13.58 8.37
CA PRO A 41 2.08 13.11 8.91
C PRO A 41 1.70 11.74 8.35
N PHE A 42 1.20 10.85 9.21
CA PHE A 42 0.76 9.51 8.87
C PHE A 42 -0.23 9.51 7.70
N LEU A 43 -0.01 8.60 6.76
CA LEU A 43 -0.90 8.30 5.64
C LEU A 43 -0.78 6.83 5.25
N MET A 44 -1.91 6.14 5.16
CA MET A 44 -2.02 4.76 4.70
C MET A 44 -3.21 4.61 3.76
N PRO A 45 -3.01 4.35 2.46
CA PRO A 45 -4.08 3.95 1.55
C PRO A 45 -4.66 2.61 1.95
N VAL A 46 -5.99 2.50 1.94
CA VAL A 46 -6.71 1.26 2.29
C VAL A 46 -6.69 0.31 1.10
N GLU A 47 -6.19 -0.89 1.30
CA GLU A 47 -6.12 -1.96 0.30
C GLU A 47 -7.27 -2.96 0.46
N ASP A 48 -7.58 -3.34 1.70
CA ASP A 48 -8.67 -4.24 2.01
C ASP A 48 -9.28 -3.94 3.37
N VAL A 49 -10.52 -4.38 3.58
CA VAL A 49 -11.28 -4.17 4.81
C VAL A 49 -12.01 -5.44 5.19
N PHE A 50 -11.81 -5.88 6.43
CA PHE A 50 -12.52 -7.03 6.97
C PHE A 50 -12.91 -6.82 8.43
N THR A 51 -13.79 -7.66 8.92
CA THR A 51 -14.27 -7.62 10.30
C THR A 51 -13.74 -8.80 11.09
N ILE A 52 -13.21 -8.53 12.28
CA ILE A 52 -12.88 -9.56 13.25
C ILE A 52 -14.04 -9.62 14.25
N THR A 53 -14.72 -10.77 14.33
CA THR A 53 -15.84 -10.97 15.23
C THR A 53 -15.44 -10.67 16.68
N GLY A 54 -16.19 -9.78 17.33
CA GLY A 54 -15.95 -9.35 18.70
C GLY A 54 -14.82 -8.32 18.89
N ARG A 55 -14.09 -7.95 17.85
CA ARG A 55 -12.99 -6.96 17.91
C ARG A 55 -13.25 -5.68 17.12
N GLY A 56 -13.84 -5.77 15.94
CA GLY A 56 -14.17 -4.62 15.10
C GLY A 56 -13.68 -4.73 13.67
N THR A 57 -13.60 -3.60 12.98
CA THR A 57 -13.20 -3.49 11.58
C THR A 57 -11.70 -3.24 11.48
N VAL A 58 -11.04 -4.00 10.61
CA VAL A 58 -9.62 -3.85 10.27
C VAL A 58 -9.50 -3.32 8.86
N ALA A 59 -8.75 -2.24 8.71
CA ALA A 59 -8.29 -1.73 7.43
C ALA A 59 -6.83 -2.14 7.21
N THR A 60 -6.54 -2.78 6.09
CA THR A 60 -5.17 -3.13 5.72
C THR A 60 -4.61 -2.19 4.67
N GLY A 61 -3.31 -2.02 4.68
CA GLY A 61 -2.60 -1.23 3.70
C GLY A 61 -1.13 -1.06 4.05
N ARG A 62 -0.40 -0.49 3.11
CA ARG A 62 0.98 -0.08 3.35
C ARG A 62 1.01 1.35 3.85
N VAL A 63 1.70 1.59 4.95
CA VAL A 63 1.98 2.95 5.42
C VAL A 63 2.83 3.67 4.36
N GLU A 64 2.27 4.69 3.72
CA GLU A 64 2.95 5.46 2.67
C GLU A 64 3.98 6.41 3.28
N ARG A 65 3.62 7.06 4.40
CA ARG A 65 4.48 8.00 5.13
C ARG A 65 4.03 8.15 6.59
N GLY A 66 4.92 8.68 7.40
CA GLY A 66 4.68 8.94 8.81
C GLY A 66 4.77 7.70 9.68
N THR A 67 4.36 7.86 10.91
CA THR A 67 4.28 6.81 11.92
C THR A 67 2.87 6.80 12.52
N LEU A 68 2.35 5.62 12.79
CA LEU A 68 1.09 5.35 13.44
C LEU A 68 1.35 4.66 14.76
N HIS A 69 0.77 5.16 15.85
CA HIS A 69 0.86 4.53 17.17
C HIS A 69 -0.49 3.95 17.60
N LEU A 70 -0.41 3.02 18.52
CA LEU A 70 -1.61 2.52 19.21
C LEU A 70 -2.32 3.68 19.94
N ASN A 71 -3.65 3.73 19.80
CA ASN A 71 -4.53 4.80 20.29
C ASN A 71 -4.45 6.14 19.56
N ASP A 72 -3.73 6.25 18.46
CA ASP A 72 -3.79 7.44 17.62
C ASP A 72 -5.20 7.64 17.03
N GLU A 73 -5.63 8.91 16.97
CA GLU A 73 -6.78 9.31 16.18
C GLU A 73 -6.40 9.37 14.72
N VAL A 74 -7.29 8.85 13.87
CA VAL A 74 -7.15 8.86 12.41
C VAL A 74 -8.42 9.38 11.76
N GLU A 75 -8.28 9.98 10.59
CA GLU A 75 -9.36 10.29 9.67
C GLU A 75 -9.39 9.30 8.52
N ILE A 76 -10.59 8.90 8.13
CA ILE A 76 -10.91 8.11 6.95
C ILE A 76 -11.40 9.09 5.90
N ILE A 77 -10.66 9.24 4.81
CA ILE A 77 -10.94 10.22 3.76
C ILE A 77 -10.89 9.57 2.37
N GLY A 78 -11.51 10.21 1.41
CA GLY A 78 -11.53 9.81 -0.01
C GLY A 78 -12.81 9.10 -0.41
N ILE A 79 -13.10 9.08 -1.70
CA ILE A 79 -14.29 8.53 -2.35
C ILE A 79 -15.58 9.26 -1.93
N HIS A 80 -15.83 9.38 -0.64
CA HIS A 80 -16.97 10.10 -0.08
C HIS A 80 -16.59 11.51 0.40
N GLU A 81 -17.54 12.42 0.44
CA GLU A 81 -17.32 13.79 0.94
C GLU A 81 -17.18 13.82 2.46
N ASP A 82 -17.80 12.87 3.15
CA ASP A 82 -17.79 12.80 4.60
C ASP A 82 -16.44 12.29 5.14
N VAL A 83 -15.86 13.06 6.03
CA VAL A 83 -14.66 12.67 6.78
C VAL A 83 -15.10 11.97 8.07
N ARG A 84 -14.66 10.73 8.25
CA ARG A 84 -14.91 9.97 9.47
C ARG A 84 -13.67 9.94 10.35
N LYS A 85 -13.90 10.01 11.65
CA LYS A 85 -12.83 9.87 12.67
C LYS A 85 -12.92 8.53 13.35
N SER A 86 -11.77 7.97 13.65
CA SER A 86 -11.66 6.74 14.43
C SER A 86 -10.40 6.76 15.29
N VAL A 87 -10.28 5.77 16.17
CA VAL A 87 -9.10 5.54 16.99
C VAL A 87 -8.57 4.15 16.63
N VAL A 88 -7.26 4.05 16.42
CA VAL A 88 -6.57 2.79 16.17
C VAL A 88 -6.39 2.04 17.48
N THR A 89 -7.08 0.92 17.63
CA THR A 89 -7.05 0.11 18.86
C THR A 89 -6.18 -1.13 18.78
N GLY A 90 -5.59 -1.37 17.62
CA GLY A 90 -4.64 -2.45 17.38
C GLY A 90 -3.92 -2.27 16.05
N ILE A 91 -2.65 -2.63 16.05
CA ILE A 91 -1.81 -2.68 14.84
C ILE A 91 -1.23 -4.08 14.75
N GLU A 92 -1.37 -4.71 13.59
CA GLU A 92 -0.87 -6.06 13.37
C GLU A 92 -0.08 -6.12 12.06
N MET A 93 1.08 -6.78 12.10
CA MET A 93 1.89 -7.09 10.93
C MET A 93 2.44 -8.52 11.05
N PHE A 94 2.25 -9.36 10.03
CA PHE A 94 2.68 -10.76 10.00
C PHE A 94 2.24 -11.57 11.25
N ARG A 95 1.00 -11.37 11.70
CA ARG A 95 0.41 -12.01 12.90
C ARG A 95 1.10 -11.60 14.22
N LYS A 96 1.81 -10.49 14.24
CA LYS A 96 2.39 -9.89 15.44
C LYS A 96 1.69 -8.57 15.73
N LEU A 97 1.31 -8.38 16.99
CA LEU A 97 0.81 -7.10 17.47
C LEU A 97 1.98 -6.13 17.65
N LEU A 98 1.78 -4.90 17.23
CA LEU A 98 2.75 -3.82 17.29
C LEU A 98 2.18 -2.66 18.09
N ASP A 99 3.05 -1.90 18.74
CA ASP A 99 2.70 -0.63 19.39
C ASP A 99 2.75 0.54 18.41
N GLU A 100 3.57 0.41 17.36
CA GLU A 100 3.71 1.40 16.29
C GLU A 100 3.97 0.75 14.94
N ALA A 101 3.66 1.49 13.86
CA ALA A 101 4.00 1.17 12.48
C ALA A 101 4.50 2.42 11.76
N GLN A 102 5.46 2.25 10.86
CA GLN A 102 6.11 3.35 10.15
C GLN A 102 6.02 3.21 8.63
N ALA A 103 6.37 4.29 7.92
CA ALA A 103 6.44 4.30 6.46
C ALA A 103 7.12 3.06 5.90
N GLY A 104 6.46 2.37 4.97
CA GLY A 104 6.91 1.13 4.33
C GLY A 104 6.32 -0.14 4.94
N ASP A 105 5.75 -0.10 6.14
CA ASP A 105 5.17 -1.27 6.79
C ASP A 105 3.80 -1.61 6.19
N ASN A 106 3.55 -2.89 5.94
CA ASN A 106 2.23 -3.42 5.59
C ASN A 106 1.52 -3.88 6.84
N ILE A 107 0.42 -3.23 7.19
CA ILE A 107 -0.26 -3.45 8.46
C ILE A 107 -1.77 -3.66 8.31
N GLY A 108 -2.36 -4.25 9.34
CA GLY A 108 -3.78 -4.18 9.63
C GLY A 108 -4.01 -3.26 10.83
N ALA A 109 -4.77 -2.19 10.62
CA ALA A 109 -5.17 -1.24 11.66
C ALA A 109 -6.59 -1.56 12.13
N LEU A 110 -6.75 -1.93 13.39
CA LEU A 110 -8.05 -2.16 14.02
C LEU A 110 -8.66 -0.81 14.42
N LEU A 111 -9.83 -0.50 13.88
CA LEU A 111 -10.51 0.77 14.03
C LEU A 111 -11.69 0.68 15.00
N ARG A 112 -11.79 1.64 15.92
CA ARG A 112 -12.88 1.72 16.89
C ARG A 112 -14.12 2.38 16.26
N GLY A 113 -15.29 1.76 16.44
CA GLY A 113 -16.57 2.37 16.08
C GLY A 113 -16.82 2.56 14.58
N VAL A 114 -16.06 1.88 13.73
CA VAL A 114 -16.23 1.90 12.28
C VAL A 114 -16.78 0.55 11.84
N GLN A 115 -17.87 0.56 11.08
CA GLN A 115 -18.41 -0.64 10.46
C GLN A 115 -17.71 -0.90 9.12
N ARG A 116 -17.68 -2.17 8.69
CA ARG A 116 -17.05 -2.55 7.42
C ARG A 116 -17.65 -1.80 6.21
N THR A 117 -18.93 -1.45 6.27
CA THR A 117 -19.64 -0.72 5.20
C THR A 117 -19.31 0.78 5.17
N GLU A 118 -18.57 1.28 6.14
CA GLU A 118 -18.24 2.70 6.30
C GLU A 118 -16.82 3.04 5.87
N ILE A 119 -16.06 2.02 5.45
CA ILE A 119 -14.70 2.16 4.95
C ILE A 119 -14.51 1.17 3.79
N GLU A 120 -13.82 1.61 2.74
CA GLU A 120 -13.60 0.79 1.56
C GLU A 120 -12.20 1.01 0.95
N ARG A 121 -11.82 0.07 0.10
CA ARG A 121 -10.59 0.17 -0.69
C ARG A 121 -10.59 1.47 -1.52
N GLY A 122 -9.45 2.14 -1.55
CA GLY A 122 -9.27 3.42 -2.24
C GLY A 122 -9.38 4.64 -1.34
N GLN A 123 -9.98 4.51 -0.16
CA GLN A 123 -9.90 5.52 0.88
C GLN A 123 -8.51 5.52 1.54
N CYS A 124 -8.23 6.53 2.34
CA CYS A 124 -6.99 6.63 3.11
C CYS A 124 -7.28 6.82 4.60
N LEU A 125 -6.47 6.17 5.44
CA LEU A 125 -6.31 6.56 6.83
C LEU A 125 -5.21 7.60 6.93
N CYS A 126 -5.44 8.70 7.62
CA CYS A 126 -4.44 9.75 7.78
C CYS A 126 -4.52 10.41 9.15
N LYS A 127 -3.45 11.10 9.52
CA LYS A 127 -3.45 11.96 10.70
C LYS A 127 -4.53 13.05 10.54
N PRO A 128 -5.36 13.33 11.56
CA PRO A 128 -6.44 14.30 11.45
C PRO A 128 -5.98 15.66 10.91
N GLY A 129 -6.72 16.16 9.90
CA GLY A 129 -6.47 17.45 9.28
C GLY A 129 -5.20 17.54 8.40
N SER A 130 -4.47 16.46 8.20
CA SER A 130 -3.19 16.47 7.46
C SER A 130 -3.35 16.33 5.95
N VAL A 131 -4.49 15.87 5.47
CA VAL A 131 -4.77 15.61 4.05
C VAL A 131 -6.14 16.15 3.67
N LYS A 132 -6.27 16.63 2.44
CA LYS A 132 -7.53 17.06 1.83
C LYS A 132 -7.73 16.33 0.52
N CYS A 133 -8.97 15.94 0.22
CA CYS A 133 -9.35 15.41 -1.07
C CYS A 133 -9.51 16.53 -2.10
N HIS A 134 -9.13 16.25 -3.33
CA HIS A 134 -9.27 17.16 -4.47
C HIS A 134 -10.00 16.46 -5.60
N ASN A 135 -10.97 17.13 -6.20
CA ASN A 135 -11.74 16.65 -7.35
C ASN A 135 -11.34 17.31 -8.68
N LYS A 136 -10.42 18.28 -8.62
CA LYS A 136 -9.86 18.95 -9.80
C LYS A 136 -8.35 19.02 -9.67
N PHE A 137 -7.66 18.60 -10.70
CA PHE A 137 -6.20 18.63 -10.74
C PHE A 137 -5.70 18.81 -12.18
N THR A 138 -4.45 19.25 -12.33
CA THR A 138 -3.74 19.25 -13.59
C THR A 138 -2.64 18.20 -13.52
N ALA A 139 -2.52 17.40 -14.57
CA ALA A 139 -1.53 16.34 -14.62
C ALA A 139 -0.67 16.47 -15.89
N GLN A 140 0.62 16.18 -15.77
CA GLN A 140 1.48 15.92 -16.90
C GLN A 140 1.43 14.42 -17.21
N VAL A 141 1.07 14.07 -18.44
CA VAL A 141 0.90 12.68 -18.86
C VAL A 141 2.04 12.30 -19.80
N TYR A 142 2.75 11.24 -19.46
CA TYR A 142 3.70 10.58 -20.34
C TYR A 142 3.01 9.38 -21.02
N VAL A 143 2.90 9.43 -22.33
CA VAL A 143 2.28 8.34 -23.11
C VAL A 143 3.38 7.41 -23.61
N LEU A 144 3.37 6.16 -23.16
CA LEU A 144 4.32 5.14 -23.61
C LEU A 144 4.23 4.95 -25.12
N THR A 145 5.37 4.94 -25.79
CA THR A 145 5.49 4.60 -27.22
C THR A 145 5.26 3.11 -27.46
N LYS A 146 5.04 2.74 -28.71
CA LYS A 146 4.88 1.33 -29.10
C LYS A 146 6.09 0.48 -28.68
N ASP A 147 7.29 1.00 -28.84
CA ASP A 147 8.55 0.29 -28.53
C ASP A 147 8.75 0.09 -27.01
N GLU A 148 8.13 0.93 -26.20
CA GLU A 148 8.07 0.82 -24.73
C GLU A 148 6.93 -0.09 -24.25
N GLY A 149 6.24 -0.78 -25.16
CA GLY A 149 5.09 -1.62 -24.86
C GLY A 149 3.78 -0.85 -24.68
N GLY A 150 3.76 0.39 -25.14
CA GLY A 150 2.58 1.25 -25.08
C GLY A 150 1.56 0.97 -26.18
N ARG A 151 0.54 1.77 -26.21
CA ARG A 151 -0.59 1.67 -27.14
C ARG A 151 -0.16 1.99 -28.58
N HIS A 152 -0.69 1.26 -29.55
CA HIS A 152 -0.40 1.49 -30.99
C HIS A 152 -1.55 2.20 -31.72
N THR A 153 -2.67 2.44 -31.06
CA THR A 153 -3.82 3.13 -31.66
C THR A 153 -3.95 4.54 -31.07
N PRO A 154 -4.29 5.56 -31.87
CA PRO A 154 -4.43 6.92 -31.39
C PRO A 154 -5.58 7.04 -30.37
N PHE A 155 -5.51 8.08 -29.56
CA PHE A 155 -6.63 8.51 -28.72
C PHE A 155 -7.56 9.41 -29.53
N PHE A 156 -8.85 9.29 -29.24
CA PHE A 156 -9.86 10.18 -29.79
C PHE A 156 -10.53 10.97 -28.66
N ASN A 157 -11.20 12.03 -28.99
CA ASN A 157 -12.01 12.78 -28.04
C ASN A 157 -13.01 11.85 -27.33
N ASN A 158 -13.22 12.05 -26.04
CA ASN A 158 -14.03 11.21 -25.18
C ASN A 158 -13.48 9.79 -24.94
N TYR A 159 -12.18 9.57 -25.17
CA TYR A 159 -11.53 8.35 -24.74
C TYR A 159 -11.58 8.27 -23.20
N ARG A 160 -12.08 7.13 -22.71
CA ARG A 160 -12.24 6.89 -21.27
C ARG A 160 -11.32 5.75 -20.83
N PRO A 161 -10.08 6.07 -20.41
CA PRO A 161 -9.18 5.08 -19.86
C PRO A 161 -9.53 4.70 -18.43
N GLN A 162 -8.92 3.64 -17.95
CA GLN A 162 -8.90 3.29 -16.55
C GLN A 162 -7.70 3.98 -15.89
N PHE A 163 -7.95 4.69 -14.80
CA PHE A 163 -6.92 5.35 -14.00
C PHE A 163 -6.75 4.61 -12.69
N TYR A 164 -5.52 4.50 -12.23
CA TYR A 164 -5.15 3.90 -10.96
C TYR A 164 -4.63 5.00 -10.02
N PHE A 165 -5.38 5.25 -8.95
CA PHE A 165 -4.99 6.20 -7.91
C PHE A 165 -4.74 5.43 -6.61
N ARG A 166 -3.47 5.24 -6.23
CA ARG A 166 -3.08 4.41 -5.09
C ARG A 166 -3.69 3.01 -5.17
N THR A 167 -4.68 2.72 -4.36
CA THR A 167 -5.28 1.38 -4.22
C THR A 167 -6.61 1.21 -4.95
N THR A 168 -7.10 2.26 -5.60
CA THR A 168 -8.35 2.20 -6.38
C THR A 168 -8.13 2.44 -7.86
N ASP A 169 -9.03 1.91 -8.66
CA ASP A 169 -9.12 2.14 -10.10
C ASP A 169 -10.45 2.83 -10.42
N VAL A 170 -10.39 3.80 -11.32
CA VAL A 170 -11.54 4.57 -11.78
C VAL A 170 -11.53 4.74 -13.28
N THR A 171 -12.69 4.68 -13.91
CA THR A 171 -12.86 4.96 -15.34
C THR A 171 -13.21 6.42 -15.52
N GLY A 172 -12.44 7.15 -16.31
CA GLY A 172 -12.62 8.59 -16.53
C GLY A 172 -12.71 8.97 -18.01
#